data_3cb91f56da350e86284eb8130576cbb7
#
_entry.id   3cb91f56da350e86284eb8130576cbb7
#
_cell.length_a   1.000
_cell.length_b   1.000
_cell.length_c   1.000
_cell.angle_alpha   90.00
_cell.angle_beta   90.00
_cell.angle_gamma   90.00
#
_symmetry.space_group_name_H-M   'P 1'
#
loop_
_entity.id
_entity.type
_entity.pdbx_description
1 polymer ?
#
loop_
_entity_poly.entity_id
_entity_poly.type
_entity_poly.pdbx_seq_one_letter_code
_entity_poly.pdbx_strand_id
1 'polypeptide(L)'
;MRIRTGIRRTTTQMLNHSRRKTSLSASRRSSLLSAARYNSGLQNSRLGMMMNANSVQSARLLRSNYEKLEKSATSLEEQTKLLAEKADVGGKDLTGTAANVVQHYNDTMEGLKKSSGILNDYYRQTMREIAVSNKDKLEEIGIMVRTDGTLSLNKDKLAEADAEKVKAALGASGDFAKRMQAVASRAADNAAASATSAASQYTSSGALANSYLSRYNFRG
;
A
#
# COMPACT_ATOMS: atom_id res chain seq x y z
N MET A 1 42.45 -29.90 52.31
CA MET A 1 42.76 -29.54 50.89
C MET A 1 42.37 -28.12 50.60
N ARG A 2 43.32 -27.24 50.42
CA ARG A 2 43.08 -25.81 50.23
C ARG A 2 43.22 -25.46 48.75
N ILE A 3 42.17 -24.96 48.13
CA ILE A 3 42.27 -24.24 46.85
C ILE A 3 41.47 -22.94 47.03
N ARG A 4 42.16 -21.88 47.39
CA ARG A 4 41.72 -20.50 47.23
C ARG A 4 42.95 -19.62 47.21
N THR A 5 43.28 -19.09 46.03
CA THR A 5 43.81 -17.74 45.82
C THR A 5 44.33 -17.65 44.39
N GLY A 6 43.67 -16.98 43.54
CA GLY A 6 44.17 -16.74 42.17
C GLY A 6 43.42 -15.74 41.29
N ILE A 7 42.22 -15.29 41.68
CA ILE A 7 41.36 -14.52 40.73
C ILE A 7 41.21 -13.02 41.08
N ARG A 8 41.87 -12.51 42.09
CA ARG A 8 41.69 -11.09 42.50
C ARG A 8 42.79 -10.11 42.03
N ARG A 9 43.79 -10.55 41.27
CA ARG A 9 44.87 -9.63 40.85
C ARG A 9 44.80 -9.15 39.41
N THR A 10 43.93 -9.68 38.57
CA THR A 10 43.87 -9.32 37.14
C THR A 10 42.92 -8.16 36.84
N THR A 11 41.91 -7.92 37.64
CA THR A 11 40.91 -6.85 37.41
C THR A 11 41.43 -5.45 37.78
N THR A 12 42.32 -5.34 38.72
CA THR A 12 42.83 -4.04 39.18
C THR A 12 43.95 -3.48 38.26
N GLN A 13 44.64 -4.36 37.53
CA GLN A 13 45.67 -3.91 36.58
C GLN A 13 45.07 -3.41 35.25
N MET A 14 43.94 -3.93 34.82
CA MET A 14 43.28 -3.42 33.59
C MET A 14 42.65 -2.05 33.77
N LEU A 15 42.19 -1.70 34.94
CA LEU A 15 41.62 -0.39 35.24
C LEU A 15 42.62 0.76 35.26
N ASN A 16 43.89 0.47 35.57
CA ASN A 16 44.94 1.49 35.60
C ASN A 16 45.61 1.77 34.24
N HIS A 17 45.48 0.86 33.26
CA HIS A 17 46.01 1.08 31.90
C HIS A 17 45.12 1.95 31.03
N SER A 18 43.82 2.01 31.31
CA SER A 18 42.87 2.84 30.54
C SER A 18 42.91 4.33 30.96
N ARG A 19 43.47 4.66 32.14
CA ARG A 19 43.54 6.03 32.63
C ARG A 19 44.76 6.84 32.14
N ARG A 20 45.75 6.24 31.50
CA ARG A 20 46.99 6.94 31.06
C ARG A 20 46.99 7.39 29.59
N LYS A 21 45.93 7.12 28.82
CA LYS A 21 45.87 7.54 27.39
C LYS A 21 44.92 8.72 27.08
N THR A 22 44.48 9.49 28.06
CA THR A 22 43.57 10.59 27.83
C THR A 22 44.04 11.96 28.34
N SER A 23 45.31 12.28 28.16
CA SER A 23 45.81 13.64 28.35
C SER A 23 46.30 14.25 27.03
N LEU A 24 45.41 14.35 26.05
CA LEU A 24 45.53 15.35 24.98
C LEU A 24 44.89 16.62 25.49
N SER A 25 45.67 17.70 25.48
CA SER A 25 45.29 19.02 26.03
C SER A 25 43.87 19.46 25.55
N ALA A 26 43.08 19.92 26.49
CA ALA A 26 41.68 20.32 26.25
C ALA A 26 41.52 21.38 25.14
N SER A 27 42.56 22.15 24.85
CA SER A 27 42.55 23.20 23.83
C SER A 27 42.57 22.70 22.37
N ARG A 28 43.15 21.51 22.12
CA ARG A 28 43.08 20.90 20.74
C ARG A 28 41.79 20.11 20.46
N ARG A 29 41.08 19.72 21.52
CA ARG A 29 39.79 19.04 21.36
C ARG A 29 38.63 19.96 21.02
N SER A 30 38.68 21.21 21.51
CA SER A 30 37.62 22.21 21.25
C SER A 30 37.57 22.65 19.79
N SER A 31 38.74 22.80 19.12
CA SER A 31 38.79 23.25 17.73
C SER A 31 38.38 22.14 16.72
N LEU A 32 38.74 20.87 17.00
CA LEU A 32 38.33 19.76 16.14
C LEU A 32 36.85 19.42 16.31
N LEU A 33 36.30 19.54 17.52
CA LEU A 33 34.86 19.32 17.79
C LEU A 33 34.01 20.45 17.24
N SER A 34 34.49 21.72 17.23
CA SER A 34 33.76 22.82 16.60
C SER A 34 33.76 22.74 15.08
N ALA A 35 34.88 22.33 14.44
CA ALA A 35 34.94 22.12 13.01
C ALA A 35 34.09 20.91 12.56
N ALA A 36 34.08 19.82 13.33
CA ALA A 36 33.21 18.66 13.07
C ALA A 36 31.71 18.98 13.25
N ARG A 37 31.37 19.82 14.24
CA ARG A 37 29.96 20.25 14.44
C ARG A 37 29.50 21.24 13.37
N TYR A 38 30.38 22.08 12.84
CA TYR A 38 30.02 23.02 11.77
C TYR A 38 29.81 22.29 10.44
N ASN A 39 30.65 21.29 10.15
CA ASN A 39 30.53 20.52 8.91
C ASN A 39 29.38 19.50 8.96
N SER A 40 29.08 18.93 10.15
CA SER A 40 27.95 18.03 10.32
C SER A 40 26.60 18.78 10.25
N GLY A 41 26.53 20.02 10.70
CA GLY A 41 25.33 20.85 10.59
C GLY A 41 24.95 21.19 9.15
N LEU A 42 25.94 21.46 8.28
CA LEU A 42 25.70 21.74 6.86
C LEU A 42 25.38 20.47 6.04
N GLN A 43 26.02 19.35 6.37
CA GLN A 43 25.70 18.07 5.72
C GLN A 43 24.35 17.54 6.18
N ASN A 44 24.01 17.64 7.46
CA ASN A 44 22.70 17.21 7.97
C ASN A 44 21.56 18.09 7.44
N SER A 45 21.76 19.39 7.19
CA SER A 45 20.73 20.23 6.57
C SER A 45 20.50 19.88 5.10
N ARG A 46 21.56 19.62 4.32
CA ARG A 46 21.41 19.16 2.92
C ARG A 46 20.82 17.76 2.81
N LEU A 47 21.29 16.84 3.65
CA LEU A 47 20.75 15.48 3.70
C LEU A 47 19.29 15.51 4.19
N GLY A 48 18.98 16.32 5.19
CA GLY A 48 17.62 16.54 5.67
C GLY A 48 16.69 17.12 4.62
N MET A 49 17.15 18.10 3.82
CA MET A 49 16.37 18.63 2.69
C MET A 49 16.15 17.60 1.59
N MET A 50 17.16 16.80 1.25
CA MET A 50 17.03 15.74 0.23
C MET A 50 16.10 14.61 0.72
N MET A 51 16.22 14.18 1.96
CA MET A 51 15.34 13.17 2.56
C MET A 51 13.90 13.68 2.66
N ASN A 52 13.70 14.96 2.98
CA ASN A 52 12.37 15.58 3.05
C ASN A 52 11.73 15.71 1.66
N ALA A 53 12.48 16.11 0.63
CA ALA A 53 11.97 16.18 -0.74
C ALA A 53 11.55 14.79 -1.26
N ASN A 54 12.35 13.76 -1.02
CA ASN A 54 12.03 12.39 -1.40
C ASN A 54 10.82 11.84 -0.64
N SER A 55 10.67 12.17 0.65
CA SER A 55 9.52 11.73 1.45
C SER A 55 8.21 12.39 0.99
N VAL A 56 8.24 13.67 0.64
CA VAL A 56 7.08 14.40 0.09
C VAL A 56 6.67 13.83 -1.27
N GLN A 57 7.64 13.55 -2.14
CA GLN A 57 7.37 12.97 -3.45
C GLN A 57 6.79 11.56 -3.32
N SER A 58 7.32 10.73 -2.41
CA SER A 58 6.80 9.40 -2.12
C SER A 58 5.37 9.45 -1.57
N ALA A 59 5.07 10.40 -0.67
CA ALA A 59 3.73 10.58 -0.12
C ALA A 59 2.72 11.03 -1.19
N ARG A 60 3.13 11.94 -2.09
CA ARG A 60 2.29 12.36 -3.23
C ARG A 60 2.00 11.20 -4.18
N LEU A 61 3.02 10.39 -4.49
CA LEU A 61 2.85 9.20 -5.34
C LEU A 61 1.91 8.18 -4.67
N LEU A 62 2.11 7.92 -3.38
CA LEU A 62 1.28 7.00 -2.61
C LEU A 62 -0.18 7.48 -2.59
N ARG A 63 -0.42 8.76 -2.30
CA ARG A 63 -1.73 9.37 -2.36
C ARG A 63 -2.37 9.21 -3.75
N SER A 64 -1.64 9.53 -4.82
CA SER A 64 -2.13 9.39 -6.20
C SER A 64 -2.48 7.94 -6.53
N ASN A 65 -1.73 6.96 -6.03
CA ASN A 65 -2.04 5.54 -6.22
C ASN A 65 -3.34 5.15 -5.51
N TYR A 66 -3.55 5.64 -4.29
CA TYR A 66 -4.80 5.39 -3.56
C TYR A 66 -6.01 6.10 -4.19
N GLU A 67 -5.86 7.34 -4.68
CA GLU A 67 -6.93 8.05 -5.39
C GLU A 67 -7.33 7.32 -6.70
N LYS A 68 -6.36 6.74 -7.41
CA LYS A 68 -6.63 5.92 -8.60
C LYS A 68 -7.31 4.60 -8.24
N LEU A 69 -6.87 3.96 -7.16
CA LEU A 69 -7.47 2.72 -6.65
C LEU A 69 -8.91 2.97 -6.21
N GLU A 70 -9.17 4.02 -5.44
CA GLU A 70 -10.52 4.45 -5.04
C GLU A 70 -11.42 4.58 -6.26
N LYS A 71 -10.99 5.37 -7.25
CA LYS A 71 -11.77 5.59 -8.48
C LYS A 71 -12.04 4.29 -9.23
N SER A 72 -11.04 3.42 -9.42
CA SER A 72 -11.25 2.16 -10.15
C SER A 72 -12.17 1.19 -9.38
N ALA A 73 -12.04 1.13 -8.06
CA ALA A 73 -12.87 0.27 -7.22
C ALA A 73 -14.32 0.75 -7.13
N THR A 74 -14.55 2.08 -7.01
CA THR A 74 -15.90 2.68 -7.08
C THR A 74 -16.53 2.41 -8.44
N SER A 75 -15.79 2.63 -9.53
CA SER A 75 -16.29 2.33 -10.87
C SER A 75 -16.59 0.84 -11.06
N LEU A 76 -15.78 -0.06 -10.48
CA LEU A 76 -16.06 -1.49 -10.50
C LEU A 76 -17.36 -1.83 -9.79
N GLU A 77 -17.59 -1.28 -8.59
CA GLU A 77 -18.82 -1.46 -7.83
C GLU A 77 -20.05 -1.03 -8.67
N GLU A 78 -20.02 0.22 -9.17
CA GLU A 78 -21.11 0.79 -9.97
C GLU A 78 -21.39 0.00 -11.25
N GLN A 79 -20.32 -0.34 -12.01
CA GLN A 79 -20.48 -1.08 -13.26
C GLN A 79 -20.91 -2.52 -13.02
N THR A 80 -20.48 -3.15 -11.93
CA THR A 80 -20.93 -4.50 -11.57
C THR A 80 -22.41 -4.50 -11.18
N LYS A 81 -22.86 -3.48 -10.45
CA LYS A 81 -24.29 -3.27 -10.13
C LYS A 81 -25.11 -3.08 -11.39
N LEU A 82 -24.69 -2.18 -12.28
CA LEU A 82 -25.36 -1.92 -13.55
C LEU A 82 -25.41 -3.18 -14.45
N LEU A 83 -24.31 -3.94 -14.49
CA LEU A 83 -24.24 -5.19 -15.25
C LEU A 83 -25.23 -6.23 -14.72
N ALA A 84 -25.33 -6.35 -13.39
CA ALA A 84 -26.25 -7.27 -12.74
C ALA A 84 -27.73 -6.90 -13.02
N GLU A 85 -28.09 -5.62 -12.93
CA GLU A 85 -29.41 -5.12 -13.26
C GLU A 85 -29.78 -5.39 -14.74
N LYS A 86 -28.83 -5.14 -15.65
CA LYS A 86 -29.03 -5.42 -17.09
C LYS A 86 -29.13 -6.91 -17.40
N ALA A 87 -28.35 -7.74 -16.72
CA ALA A 87 -28.40 -9.20 -16.88
C ALA A 87 -29.76 -9.78 -16.43
N ASP A 88 -30.34 -9.22 -15.37
CA ASP A 88 -31.66 -9.65 -14.88
C ASP A 88 -32.81 -9.31 -15.83
N VAL A 89 -32.68 -8.23 -16.59
CA VAL A 89 -33.73 -7.72 -17.50
C VAL A 89 -33.50 -8.20 -18.96
N GLY A 90 -32.39 -8.87 -19.26
CA GLY A 90 -32.05 -9.26 -20.64
C GLY A 90 -31.71 -8.09 -21.55
N GLY A 91 -31.08 -7.04 -21.02
CA GLY A 91 -30.82 -5.77 -21.71
C GLY A 91 -29.84 -5.88 -22.89
N LYS A 92 -30.11 -5.08 -23.94
CA LYS A 92 -29.36 -5.13 -25.22
C LYS A 92 -27.94 -4.61 -25.18
N ASP A 93 -27.49 -3.91 -24.14
CA ASP A 93 -26.12 -3.33 -24.05
C ASP A 93 -25.29 -3.97 -22.91
N LEU A 94 -25.35 -5.30 -22.85
CA LEU A 94 -24.64 -6.07 -21.84
C LEU A 94 -23.13 -6.11 -22.12
N THR A 95 -22.76 -6.20 -23.39
CA THR A 95 -21.36 -6.35 -23.83
C THR A 95 -20.52 -5.12 -23.47
N GLY A 96 -21.06 -3.91 -23.65
CA GLY A 96 -20.37 -2.67 -23.27
C GLY A 96 -20.17 -2.58 -21.75
N THR A 97 -21.21 -2.87 -20.99
CA THR A 97 -21.14 -2.85 -19.51
C THR A 97 -20.21 -3.94 -18.97
N ALA A 98 -20.25 -5.14 -19.55
CA ALA A 98 -19.33 -6.24 -19.18
C ALA A 98 -17.85 -5.87 -19.49
N ALA A 99 -17.60 -5.19 -20.61
CA ALA A 99 -16.26 -4.70 -20.93
C ALA A 99 -15.75 -3.70 -19.87
N ASN A 100 -16.61 -2.79 -19.42
CA ASN A 100 -16.28 -1.85 -18.35
C ASN A 100 -15.98 -2.58 -17.02
N VAL A 101 -16.80 -3.57 -16.65
CA VAL A 101 -16.54 -4.39 -15.44
C VAL A 101 -15.18 -5.08 -15.53
N VAL A 102 -14.87 -5.72 -16.65
CA VAL A 102 -13.58 -6.39 -16.86
C VAL A 102 -12.41 -5.40 -16.78
N GLN A 103 -12.57 -4.22 -17.39
CA GLN A 103 -11.55 -3.18 -17.32
C GLN A 103 -11.35 -2.70 -15.88
N HIS A 104 -12.40 -2.28 -15.19
CA HIS A 104 -12.29 -1.75 -13.82
C HIS A 104 -11.86 -2.82 -12.81
N TYR A 105 -12.23 -4.09 -13.03
CA TYR A 105 -11.69 -5.19 -12.25
C TYR A 105 -10.15 -5.28 -12.38
N ASN A 106 -9.64 -5.27 -13.60
CA ASN A 106 -8.19 -5.34 -13.86
C ASN A 106 -7.47 -4.11 -13.31
N ASP A 107 -8.03 -2.92 -13.49
CA ASP A 107 -7.48 -1.67 -12.96
C ASP A 107 -7.44 -1.66 -11.43
N THR A 108 -8.49 -2.20 -10.78
CA THR A 108 -8.54 -2.33 -9.31
C THR A 108 -7.52 -3.35 -8.83
N MET A 109 -7.38 -4.50 -9.48
CA MET A 109 -6.36 -5.51 -9.17
C MET A 109 -4.94 -4.95 -9.27
N GLU A 110 -4.68 -4.14 -10.31
CA GLU A 110 -3.39 -3.45 -10.48
C GLU A 110 -3.17 -2.37 -9.42
N GLY A 111 -4.19 -1.57 -9.11
CA GLY A 111 -4.17 -0.55 -8.08
C GLY A 111 -3.88 -1.14 -6.69
N LEU A 112 -4.54 -2.23 -6.32
CA LEU A 112 -4.30 -2.97 -5.07
C LEU A 112 -2.87 -3.50 -4.99
N LYS A 113 -2.32 -4.01 -6.12
CA LYS A 113 -0.93 -4.46 -6.20
C LYS A 113 0.06 -3.31 -6.03
N LYS A 114 -0.17 -2.16 -6.65
CA LYS A 114 0.69 -0.96 -6.58
C LYS A 114 0.66 -0.28 -5.23
N SER A 115 -0.48 -0.33 -4.56
CA SER A 115 -0.68 0.34 -3.27
C SER A 115 -0.26 -0.51 -2.07
N SER A 116 0.45 -1.58 -2.25
CA SER A 116 0.91 -2.61 -1.32
C SER A 116 0.49 -2.44 0.17
N GLY A 117 0.13 -3.52 0.84
CA GLY A 117 -0.30 -3.52 2.23
C GLY A 117 -1.18 -4.72 2.52
N ILE A 118 -1.18 -5.19 3.75
CA ILE A 118 -1.88 -6.42 4.17
C ILE A 118 -3.36 -6.39 3.75
N LEU A 119 -4.02 -5.26 3.92
CA LEU A 119 -5.44 -5.12 3.60
C LEU A 119 -5.68 -5.08 2.07
N ASN A 120 -4.79 -4.43 1.32
CA ASN A 120 -4.85 -4.41 -0.15
C ASN A 120 -4.58 -5.79 -0.74
N ASP A 121 -3.62 -6.54 -0.18
CA ASP A 121 -3.36 -7.93 -0.56
C ASP A 121 -4.55 -8.83 -0.26
N TYR A 122 -5.21 -8.63 0.88
CA TYR A 122 -6.45 -9.34 1.24
C TYR A 122 -7.57 -9.07 0.22
N TYR A 123 -7.83 -7.80 -0.14
CA TYR A 123 -8.85 -7.48 -1.15
C TYR A 123 -8.49 -8.06 -2.52
N ARG A 124 -7.24 -7.96 -2.94
CA ARG A 124 -6.76 -8.54 -4.19
C ARG A 124 -6.96 -10.05 -4.24
N GLN A 125 -6.62 -10.75 -3.17
CA GLN A 125 -6.84 -12.20 -3.07
C GLN A 125 -8.33 -12.54 -3.08
N THR A 126 -9.15 -11.82 -2.33
CA THR A 126 -10.61 -12.04 -2.28
C THR A 126 -11.26 -11.82 -3.65
N MET A 127 -10.88 -10.76 -4.39
CA MET A 127 -11.38 -10.53 -5.75
C MET A 127 -11.01 -11.68 -6.69
N ARG A 128 -9.76 -12.16 -6.61
CA ARG A 128 -9.31 -13.31 -7.38
C ARG A 128 -10.09 -14.59 -7.02
N GLU A 129 -10.30 -14.84 -5.74
CA GLU A 129 -11.09 -16.00 -5.28
C GLU A 129 -12.53 -15.95 -5.79
N ILE A 130 -13.18 -14.79 -5.80
CA ILE A 130 -14.52 -14.60 -6.36
C ILE A 130 -14.51 -14.94 -7.86
N ALA A 131 -13.53 -14.44 -8.62
CA ALA A 131 -13.43 -14.74 -10.04
C ALA A 131 -13.18 -16.23 -10.31
N VAL A 132 -12.27 -16.86 -9.55
CA VAL A 132 -11.96 -18.29 -9.70
C VAL A 132 -13.14 -19.17 -9.29
N SER A 133 -13.84 -18.85 -8.21
CA SER A 133 -15.02 -19.60 -7.75
C SER A 133 -16.18 -19.58 -8.75
N ASN A 134 -16.23 -18.55 -9.59
CA ASN A 134 -17.25 -18.40 -10.63
C ASN A 134 -16.72 -18.67 -12.05
N LYS A 135 -15.50 -19.22 -12.16
CA LYS A 135 -14.78 -19.37 -13.42
C LYS A 135 -15.62 -20.06 -14.50
N ASP A 136 -16.18 -21.22 -14.19
CA ASP A 136 -16.90 -22.03 -15.18
C ASP A 136 -18.11 -21.26 -15.76
N LYS A 137 -18.89 -20.59 -14.89
CA LYS A 137 -20.03 -19.77 -15.31
C LYS A 137 -19.60 -18.57 -16.14
N LEU A 138 -18.49 -17.92 -15.75
CA LEU A 138 -17.94 -16.79 -16.47
C LEU A 138 -17.40 -17.17 -17.85
N GLU A 139 -16.70 -18.31 -17.95
CA GLU A 139 -16.16 -18.83 -19.22
C GLU A 139 -17.26 -19.29 -20.18
N GLU A 140 -18.36 -19.82 -19.67
CA GLU A 140 -19.52 -20.17 -20.51
C GLU A 140 -20.07 -18.96 -21.28
N ILE A 141 -20.07 -17.79 -20.65
CA ILE A 141 -20.58 -16.54 -21.24
C ILE A 141 -19.49 -15.66 -21.88
N GLY A 142 -18.24 -16.16 -21.98
CA GLY A 142 -17.17 -15.45 -22.66
C GLY A 142 -16.28 -14.56 -21.78
N ILE A 143 -16.40 -14.60 -20.45
CA ILE A 143 -15.46 -13.94 -19.52
C ILE A 143 -14.46 -14.98 -19.02
N MET A 144 -13.20 -14.84 -19.43
CA MET A 144 -12.12 -15.77 -19.07
C MET A 144 -11.33 -15.25 -17.87
N VAL A 145 -11.08 -16.13 -16.89
CA VAL A 145 -10.21 -15.84 -15.74
C VAL A 145 -8.80 -16.34 -16.09
N ARG A 146 -7.86 -15.41 -16.18
CA ARG A 146 -6.46 -15.71 -16.49
C ARG A 146 -5.69 -16.21 -15.26
N THR A 147 -4.54 -16.82 -15.49
CA THR A 147 -3.67 -17.37 -14.43
C THR A 147 -3.13 -16.32 -13.47
N ASP A 148 -2.93 -15.10 -13.95
CA ASP A 148 -2.51 -13.95 -13.14
C ASP A 148 -3.65 -13.34 -12.30
N GLY A 149 -4.88 -13.85 -12.48
CA GLY A 149 -6.09 -13.40 -11.81
C GLY A 149 -6.79 -12.22 -12.51
N THR A 150 -6.33 -11.79 -13.68
CA THR A 150 -7.03 -10.81 -14.51
C THR A 150 -8.18 -11.44 -15.28
N LEU A 151 -9.14 -10.61 -15.69
CA LEU A 151 -10.24 -11.03 -16.54
C LEU A 151 -10.02 -10.59 -17.98
N SER A 152 -10.56 -11.37 -18.94
CA SER A 152 -10.65 -10.97 -20.33
C SER A 152 -12.03 -11.30 -20.88
N LEU A 153 -12.54 -10.45 -21.76
CA LEU A 153 -13.87 -10.57 -22.36
C LEU A 153 -13.76 -10.96 -23.83
N ASN A 154 -14.47 -11.99 -24.23
CA ASN A 154 -14.82 -12.29 -25.62
C ASN A 154 -16.22 -11.70 -25.87
N LYS A 155 -16.29 -10.58 -26.61
CA LYS A 155 -17.52 -9.84 -26.85
C LYS A 155 -18.52 -10.63 -27.70
N ASP A 156 -18.02 -11.37 -28.69
CA ASP A 156 -18.85 -12.13 -29.61
C ASP A 156 -19.51 -13.30 -28.87
N LYS A 157 -18.74 -14.02 -28.07
CA LYS A 157 -19.24 -15.11 -27.23
C LYS A 157 -20.28 -14.61 -26.21
N LEU A 158 -20.08 -13.42 -25.62
CA LEU A 158 -21.05 -12.85 -24.69
C LEU A 158 -22.34 -12.43 -25.41
N ALA A 159 -22.25 -11.91 -26.63
CA ALA A 159 -23.42 -11.52 -27.43
C ALA A 159 -24.26 -12.71 -27.86
N GLU A 160 -23.63 -13.87 -28.06
CA GLU A 160 -24.28 -15.14 -28.45
C GLU A 160 -24.72 -15.98 -27.23
N ALA A 161 -24.31 -15.59 -26.01
CA ALA A 161 -24.58 -16.36 -24.80
C ALA A 161 -26.10 -16.39 -24.49
N ASP A 162 -26.53 -17.53 -23.95
CA ASP A 162 -27.88 -17.75 -23.48
C ASP A 162 -28.22 -16.77 -22.33
N ALA A 163 -29.38 -16.12 -22.41
CA ALA A 163 -29.81 -15.10 -21.44
C ALA A 163 -29.90 -15.66 -20.00
N GLU A 164 -30.34 -16.93 -19.84
CA GLU A 164 -30.42 -17.55 -18.53
C GLU A 164 -29.02 -17.83 -17.95
N LYS A 165 -28.06 -18.22 -18.78
CA LYS A 165 -26.65 -18.38 -18.35
C LYS A 165 -26.02 -17.05 -17.97
N VAL A 166 -26.26 -16.01 -18.74
CA VAL A 166 -25.82 -14.65 -18.42
C VAL A 166 -26.41 -14.17 -17.11
N LYS A 167 -27.70 -14.36 -16.89
CA LYS A 167 -28.38 -14.02 -15.63
C LYS A 167 -27.84 -14.84 -14.45
N ALA A 168 -27.60 -16.12 -14.63
CA ALA A 168 -27.03 -17.00 -13.58
C ALA A 168 -25.58 -16.62 -13.22
N ALA A 169 -24.79 -16.14 -14.17
CA ALA A 169 -23.39 -15.75 -13.96
C ALA A 169 -23.25 -14.32 -13.42
N LEU A 170 -23.99 -13.35 -13.99
CA LEU A 170 -23.79 -11.92 -13.77
C LEU A 170 -24.97 -11.23 -13.06
N GLY A 171 -26.16 -11.85 -12.96
CA GLY A 171 -27.35 -11.26 -12.36
C GLY A 171 -27.18 -10.89 -10.89
N ALA A 172 -28.05 -10.02 -10.39
CA ALA A 172 -27.99 -9.50 -9.01
C ALA A 172 -28.13 -10.57 -7.92
N SER A 173 -28.78 -11.71 -8.23
CA SER A 173 -28.83 -12.86 -7.35
C SER A 173 -27.56 -13.73 -7.38
N GLY A 174 -26.71 -13.55 -8.38
CA GLY A 174 -25.49 -14.31 -8.60
C GLY A 174 -24.41 -14.06 -7.55
N ASP A 175 -23.61 -15.08 -7.25
CA ASP A 175 -22.52 -15.00 -6.27
C ASP A 175 -21.44 -14.00 -6.71
N PHE A 176 -21.11 -13.99 -8.01
CA PHE A 176 -20.11 -13.08 -8.57
C PHE A 176 -20.46 -11.61 -8.34
N ALA A 177 -21.65 -11.18 -8.75
CA ALA A 177 -22.04 -9.77 -8.67
C ALA A 177 -22.12 -9.29 -7.22
N LYS A 178 -22.79 -10.04 -6.34
CA LYS A 178 -22.92 -9.69 -4.91
C LYS A 178 -21.58 -9.53 -4.22
N ARG A 179 -20.71 -10.54 -4.34
CA ARG A 179 -19.44 -10.54 -3.64
C ARG A 179 -18.47 -9.53 -4.25
N MET A 180 -18.48 -9.36 -5.57
CA MET A 180 -17.62 -8.38 -6.25
C MET A 180 -17.99 -6.96 -5.86
N GLN A 181 -19.28 -6.59 -5.85
CA GLN A 181 -19.75 -5.28 -5.35
C GLN A 181 -19.28 -5.04 -3.91
N ALA A 182 -19.52 -5.99 -3.01
CA ALA A 182 -19.17 -5.83 -1.60
C ALA A 182 -17.65 -5.67 -1.36
N VAL A 183 -16.83 -6.36 -2.14
CA VAL A 183 -15.37 -6.25 -2.04
C VAL A 183 -14.87 -4.95 -2.67
N ALA A 184 -15.42 -4.57 -3.82
CA ALA A 184 -15.05 -3.33 -4.51
C ALA A 184 -15.38 -2.10 -3.65
N SER A 185 -16.57 -2.04 -3.05
CA SER A 185 -16.96 -0.99 -2.11
C SER A 185 -15.98 -0.85 -0.94
N ARG A 186 -15.65 -1.95 -0.27
CA ARG A 186 -14.69 -1.94 0.84
C ARG A 186 -13.27 -1.54 0.43
N ALA A 187 -12.85 -1.96 -0.78
CA ALA A 187 -11.56 -1.56 -1.32
C ALA A 187 -11.53 -0.06 -1.64
N ALA A 188 -12.62 0.51 -2.15
CA ALA A 188 -12.78 1.94 -2.38
C ALA A 188 -12.71 2.73 -1.08
N ASP A 189 -13.49 2.34 -0.05
CA ASP A 189 -13.49 2.98 1.26
C ASP A 189 -12.10 2.97 1.92
N ASN A 190 -11.41 1.82 1.85
CA ASN A 190 -10.05 1.70 2.36
C ASN A 190 -9.07 2.59 1.59
N ALA A 191 -9.21 2.68 0.28
CA ALA A 191 -8.36 3.51 -0.56
C ALA A 191 -8.59 5.01 -0.26
N ALA A 192 -9.83 5.46 -0.11
CA ALA A 192 -10.18 6.82 0.29
C ALA A 192 -9.59 7.21 1.65
N ALA A 193 -9.74 6.34 2.65
CA ALA A 193 -9.17 6.54 3.98
C ALA A 193 -7.62 6.60 3.93
N SER A 194 -7.00 5.75 3.13
CA SER A 194 -5.55 5.71 2.96
C SER A 194 -5.02 6.94 2.19
N ALA A 195 -5.73 7.42 1.18
CA ALA A 195 -5.41 8.66 0.45
C ALA A 195 -5.44 9.88 1.39
N THR A 196 -6.48 9.95 2.24
CA THR A 196 -6.62 11.01 3.25
C THR A 196 -5.50 10.94 4.28
N SER A 197 -5.16 9.74 4.77
CA SER A 197 -4.06 9.53 5.71
C SER A 197 -2.70 9.91 5.10
N ALA A 198 -2.45 9.56 3.85
CA ALA A 198 -1.23 9.95 3.13
C ALA A 198 -1.15 11.48 2.92
N ALA A 199 -2.29 12.14 2.71
CA ALA A 199 -2.36 13.60 2.60
C ALA A 199 -2.10 14.31 3.94
N SER A 200 -2.59 13.75 5.06
CA SER A 200 -2.48 14.37 6.38
C SER A 200 -1.12 14.19 7.04
N GLN A 201 -0.30 13.25 6.59
CA GLN A 201 1.03 13.00 7.14
C GLN A 201 2.02 14.14 6.85
N TYR A 202 1.80 14.93 5.79
CA TYR A 202 2.69 16.01 5.39
C TYR A 202 1.92 17.30 5.14
N THR A 203 2.45 18.41 5.66
CA THR A 203 1.96 19.75 5.32
C THR A 203 2.35 20.12 3.89
N SER A 204 1.74 21.18 3.34
CA SER A 204 2.09 21.72 2.02
C SER A 204 3.56 22.15 1.91
N SER A 205 4.23 22.44 3.04
CA SER A 205 5.66 22.74 3.15
C SER A 205 6.55 21.49 3.25
N GLY A 206 5.98 20.28 3.25
CA GLY A 206 6.71 19.02 3.37
C GLY A 206 7.13 18.65 4.79
N ALA A 207 6.67 19.38 5.80
CA ALA A 207 6.85 18.99 7.20
C ALA A 207 5.84 17.92 7.59
N LEU A 208 6.23 16.98 8.48
CA LEU A 208 5.29 16.02 9.07
C LEU A 208 4.19 16.78 9.82
N ALA A 209 2.94 16.61 9.40
CA ALA A 209 1.81 17.32 9.98
C ALA A 209 1.54 16.92 11.43
N ASN A 210 1.97 15.73 11.82
CA ASN A 210 1.75 15.21 13.16
C ASN A 210 2.98 15.43 14.02
N SER A 211 3.04 16.61 14.64
CA SER A 211 4.11 17.03 15.53
C SER A 211 4.02 16.38 16.91
N TYR A 212 3.78 15.08 17.01
CA TYR A 212 4.07 14.41 18.28
C TYR A 212 5.53 14.61 18.70
N LEU A 213 6.42 14.81 17.74
CA LEU A 213 7.83 15.15 18.00
C LEU A 213 8.05 16.61 18.35
N SER A 214 7.14 17.55 18.06
CA SER A 214 7.30 18.96 18.44
C SER A 214 6.99 19.20 19.93
N ARG A 215 6.39 18.25 20.62
CA ARG A 215 6.18 18.33 22.09
C ARG A 215 7.43 17.96 22.90
N TYR A 216 8.43 17.36 22.27
CA TYR A 216 9.73 17.08 22.87
C TYR A 216 10.77 18.05 22.33
N ASN A 217 10.49 19.35 22.39
CA ASN A 217 11.53 20.37 22.32
C ASN A 217 12.32 20.28 23.64
N PHE A 218 13.36 19.48 23.63
CA PHE A 218 14.41 19.58 24.63
C PHE A 218 15.12 20.93 24.44
N ARG A 219 14.61 21.96 25.07
CA ARG A 219 15.39 23.09 25.49
C ARG A 219 16.15 22.64 26.74
N GLY A 220 17.35 22.14 26.55
CA GLY A 220 18.41 22.06 27.53
C GLY A 220 19.40 23.15 27.24
#